data_f8d2665655b37677cedf7a2f01c47ff6
#
_entry.id   f8d2665655b37677cedf7a2f01c47ff6
#
_cell.length_a   1.000
_cell.length_b   1.000
_cell.length_c   1.000
_cell.angle_alpha   90.00
_cell.angle_beta   90.00
_cell.angle_gamma   90.00
#
_symmetry.space_group_name_H-M   'P 1'
#
loop_
_entity.id
_entity.type
_entity.pdbx_description
1 polymer ?
#
loop_
_entity_poly.entity_id
_entity_poly.type
_entity_poly.pdbx_seq_one_letter_code
_entity_poly.pdbx_strand_id
1 'polypeptide(L)'
;IAGDRLKIKIGTAEHISEVQSIENKIDLSSLEAIDVDLLEKNDIGEVIFRTKSTVALDPFEKNHRTGRFVLINEYETVGGGIVSMQGYADQRGLYDVTSKNIMAVSSRVDISARVANNGHKGGIIWLTGLSGAGKSTIAIEAEHQLFLKGYQVNVLDGDNIRFGLSADLGFSPEDRTENIRRIGEVAKLFAEAGILVITAFISPYKQDRDRIRAIAGDIFHEVFIEADLEICENRDPKGLYVKARNGEISDFTGISAPYEKPRTPELVIDTGEQGIGESTKKLLSYIDEKK
;
A
#
# COMPACT_ATOMS: atom_id res chain seq x y z
N ILE A 1 -0.24 19.99 20.20
CA ILE A 1 -1.52 20.17 19.50
C ILE A 1 -1.56 19.27 18.25
N ALA A 2 -2.74 19.04 17.70
CA ALA A 2 -2.89 18.37 16.42
C ALA A 2 -2.10 19.12 15.32
N GLY A 3 -1.40 18.37 14.47
CA GLY A 3 -0.52 18.90 13.43
C GLY A 3 0.95 19.09 13.86
N ASP A 4 1.28 18.99 15.14
CA ASP A 4 2.65 19.10 15.61
C ASP A 4 3.50 17.95 15.10
N ARG A 5 4.73 18.26 14.65
CA ARG A 5 5.70 17.26 14.18
C ARG A 5 6.73 16.99 15.26
N LEU A 6 6.79 15.74 15.66
CA LEU A 6 7.69 15.24 16.69
C LEU A 6 8.43 14.00 16.18
N LYS A 7 9.58 13.70 16.78
CA LYS A 7 10.21 12.39 16.61
C LYS A 7 9.70 11.45 17.68
N ILE A 8 9.25 10.27 17.26
CA ILE A 8 8.96 9.15 18.17
C ILE A 8 10.18 8.24 18.17
N LYS A 9 10.70 7.95 19.35
CA LYS A 9 11.77 6.97 19.57
C LYS A 9 11.19 5.73 20.25
N ILE A 10 11.29 4.59 19.58
CA ILE A 10 10.87 3.28 20.09
C ILE A 10 12.06 2.34 20.02
N GLY A 11 12.51 1.87 21.19
CA GLY A 11 13.77 1.13 21.30
C GLY A 11 14.96 1.95 20.81
N THR A 12 15.62 1.51 19.74
CA THR A 12 16.76 2.20 19.11
C THR A 12 16.38 2.98 17.84
N ALA A 13 15.13 2.84 17.35
CA ALA A 13 14.68 3.47 16.13
C ALA A 13 14.03 4.83 16.40
N GLU A 14 14.28 5.79 15.51
CA GLU A 14 13.65 7.12 15.51
C GLU A 14 12.80 7.29 14.25
N HIS A 15 11.57 7.76 14.43
CA HIS A 15 10.61 7.99 13.35
C HIS A 15 10.05 9.40 13.43
N ILE A 16 9.94 10.07 12.28
CA ILE A 16 9.22 11.34 12.19
C ILE A 16 7.73 11.04 12.27
N SER A 17 7.06 11.69 13.18
CA SER A 17 5.62 11.57 13.40
C SER A 17 4.94 12.93 13.40
N GLU A 18 3.65 12.92 13.17
CA GLU A 18 2.75 14.06 13.29
C GLU A 18 1.62 13.69 14.24
N VAL A 19 1.26 14.58 15.15
CA VAL A 19 0.08 14.41 16.01
C VAL A 19 -1.16 14.50 15.12
N GLN A 20 -1.85 13.39 14.92
CA GLN A 20 -3.06 13.35 14.10
C GLN A 20 -4.26 13.91 14.87
N SER A 21 -4.46 13.44 16.10
CA SER A 21 -5.51 13.92 17.01
C SER A 21 -5.12 13.71 18.47
N ILE A 22 -5.73 14.49 19.35
CA ILE A 22 -5.74 14.25 20.80
C ILE A 22 -7.15 13.77 21.10
N GLU A 23 -7.26 12.52 21.55
CA GLU A 23 -8.58 11.92 21.81
C GLU A 23 -9.15 12.38 23.14
N ASN A 24 -8.30 12.47 24.15
CA ASN A 24 -8.70 12.93 25.48
C ASN A 24 -7.49 13.28 26.34
N LYS A 25 -7.75 13.99 27.44
CA LYS A 25 -6.88 14.18 28.60
C LYS A 25 -7.50 13.49 29.81
N ILE A 26 -6.71 12.83 30.61
CA ILE A 26 -7.16 12.21 31.87
C ILE A 26 -6.98 13.23 33.01
N ASP A 27 -8.07 13.63 33.64
CA ASP A 27 -8.02 14.40 34.87
C ASP A 27 -7.49 13.53 36.01
N LEU A 28 -6.36 13.93 36.58
CA LEU A 28 -5.70 13.13 37.62
C LEU A 28 -6.46 13.11 38.97
N SER A 29 -7.44 13.98 39.13
CA SER A 29 -8.24 14.07 40.36
C SER A 29 -9.48 13.18 40.32
N SER A 30 -10.17 13.17 39.15
CA SER A 30 -11.41 12.39 38.96
C SER A 30 -11.15 11.08 38.20
N LEU A 31 -10.01 10.93 37.52
CA LEU A 31 -9.69 9.86 36.57
C LEU A 31 -10.64 9.79 35.37
N GLU A 32 -11.36 10.88 35.10
CA GLU A 32 -12.26 10.98 33.96
C GLU A 32 -11.53 11.51 32.72
N ALA A 33 -11.99 11.08 31.56
CA ALA A 33 -11.51 11.57 30.28
C ALA A 33 -12.18 12.91 29.95
N ILE A 34 -11.38 13.93 29.63
CA ILE A 34 -11.82 15.28 29.26
C ILE A 34 -11.41 15.54 27.83
N ASP A 35 -12.31 16.08 27.03
CA ASP A 35 -12.05 16.49 25.67
C ASP A 35 -11.20 17.80 25.65
N VAL A 36 -10.05 17.76 24.99
CA VAL A 36 -9.11 18.87 24.91
C VAL A 36 -8.40 18.94 23.56
N ASP A 37 -8.06 20.13 23.12
CA ASP A 37 -7.28 20.36 21.89
C ASP A 37 -5.76 20.41 22.12
N LEU A 38 -5.33 20.42 23.38
CA LEU A 38 -3.94 20.64 23.79
C LEU A 38 -3.60 19.81 25.03
N LEU A 39 -2.45 19.18 25.03
CA LEU A 39 -1.82 18.62 26.23
C LEU A 39 -0.64 19.51 26.65
N GLU A 40 -0.63 19.88 27.91
CA GLU A 40 0.41 20.67 28.54
C GLU A 40 1.42 19.78 29.30
N LYS A 41 2.44 20.40 29.85
CA LYS A 41 3.42 19.69 30.66
C LYS A 41 2.78 19.04 31.87
N ASN A 42 3.04 17.75 32.07
CA ASN A 42 2.50 16.86 33.11
C ASN A 42 1.06 16.38 32.85
N ASP A 43 0.49 16.68 31.71
CA ASP A 43 -0.78 16.07 31.29
C ASP A 43 -0.60 14.61 30.87
N ILE A 44 -1.62 13.81 31.11
CA ILE A 44 -1.75 12.45 30.61
C ILE A 44 -2.96 12.42 29.68
N GLY A 45 -2.82 11.88 28.52
CA GLY A 45 -3.92 11.78 27.54
C GLY A 45 -3.65 10.74 26.48
N GLU A 46 -4.66 10.48 25.69
CA GLU A 46 -4.61 9.59 24.54
C GLU A 46 -4.42 10.38 23.26
N VAL A 47 -3.39 10.03 22.51
CA VAL A 47 -2.96 10.77 21.33
C VAL A 47 -2.72 9.82 20.17
N ILE A 48 -3.26 10.15 19.01
CA ILE A 48 -3.01 9.42 17.77
C ILE A 48 -1.85 10.08 17.03
N PHE A 49 -0.82 9.28 16.74
CA PHE A 49 0.32 9.70 15.96
C PHE A 49 0.32 9.03 14.59
N ARG A 50 0.58 9.82 13.57
CA ARG A 50 0.88 9.33 12.22
C ARG A 50 2.38 9.37 11.98
N THR A 51 2.98 8.26 11.63
CA THR A 51 4.40 8.18 11.26
C THR A 51 4.59 8.20 9.76
N LYS A 52 5.69 8.79 9.28
CA LYS A 52 6.04 8.82 7.84
C LYS A 52 6.59 7.50 7.31
N SER A 53 6.94 6.59 8.19
CA SER A 53 7.49 5.26 7.86
C SER A 53 6.86 4.22 8.76
N THR A 54 6.84 2.98 8.28
CA THR A 54 6.40 1.84 9.09
C THR A 54 7.23 1.72 10.36
N VAL A 55 6.57 1.59 11.49
CA VAL A 55 7.18 1.47 12.81
C VAL A 55 6.95 0.06 13.34
N ALA A 56 8.04 -0.63 13.67
CA ALA A 56 7.96 -1.90 14.39
C ALA A 56 7.68 -1.60 15.88
N LEU A 57 6.49 -1.90 16.33
CA LEU A 57 6.06 -1.71 17.72
C LEU A 57 5.18 -2.87 18.17
N ASP A 58 5.09 -3.04 19.48
CA ASP A 58 4.13 -3.92 20.13
C ASP A 58 3.18 -3.10 21.01
N PRO A 59 1.94 -3.54 21.22
CA PRO A 59 1.12 -3.02 22.31
C PRO A 59 1.84 -3.22 23.63
N PHE A 60 1.78 -2.24 24.52
CA PHE A 60 2.49 -2.28 25.81
C PHE A 60 2.11 -3.51 26.63
N GLU A 61 0.86 -3.94 26.58
CA GLU A 61 0.36 -5.14 27.27
C GLU A 61 1.05 -6.43 26.80
N LYS A 62 1.46 -6.48 25.53
CA LYS A 62 2.14 -7.66 24.95
C LYS A 62 3.65 -7.62 25.17
N ASN A 63 4.26 -6.44 25.11
CA ASN A 63 5.70 -6.28 25.28
C ASN A 63 6.03 -4.91 25.88
N HIS A 64 6.37 -4.88 27.16
CA HIS A 64 6.69 -3.65 27.87
C HIS A 64 7.95 -2.92 27.36
N ARG A 65 8.84 -3.59 26.62
CA ARG A 65 10.08 -2.98 26.09
C ARG A 65 9.83 -2.24 24.79
N THR A 66 9.14 -2.86 23.85
CA THR A 66 8.86 -2.32 22.50
C THR A 66 7.51 -1.58 22.42
N GLY A 67 6.69 -1.68 23.48
CA GLY A 67 5.43 -0.93 23.63
C GLY A 67 5.58 0.41 24.35
N ARG A 68 6.81 0.93 24.53
CA ARG A 68 7.08 2.27 25.10
C ARG A 68 7.75 3.16 24.06
N PHE A 69 7.44 4.44 24.12
CA PHE A 69 8.07 5.43 23.27
C PHE A 69 8.42 6.70 24.02
N VAL A 70 9.32 7.46 23.42
CA VAL A 70 9.70 8.81 23.86
C VAL A 70 9.43 9.77 22.71
N LEU A 71 8.90 10.94 23.05
CA LEU A 71 8.65 12.04 22.12
C LEU A 71 9.81 13.05 22.24
N ILE A 72 10.36 13.41 21.10
CA ILE A 72 11.49 14.33 21.01
C ILE A 72 11.09 15.47 20.07
N ASN A 73 11.23 16.69 20.55
CA ASN A 73 11.12 17.91 19.73
C ASN A 73 12.53 18.50 19.58
N GLU A 74 13.01 18.58 18.33
CA GLU A 74 14.39 18.96 18.01
C GLU A 74 15.40 18.07 18.74
N TYR A 75 15.88 18.49 19.92
CA TYR A 75 16.87 17.78 20.74
C TYR A 75 16.38 17.50 22.16
N GLU A 76 15.18 17.93 22.52
CA GLU A 76 14.63 17.79 23.86
C GLU A 76 13.54 16.72 23.93
N THR A 77 13.58 15.94 25.02
CA THR A 77 12.48 15.02 25.33
C THR A 77 11.29 15.83 25.86
N VAL A 78 10.20 15.82 25.10
CA VAL A 78 8.97 16.56 25.44
C VAL A 78 7.87 15.68 26.02
N GLY A 79 8.03 14.36 25.92
CA GLY A 79 7.04 13.43 26.47
C GLY A 79 7.46 11.98 26.29
N GLY A 80 6.60 11.10 26.72
CA GLY A 80 6.74 9.66 26.52
C GLY A 80 5.42 8.97 26.83
N GLY A 81 5.28 7.74 26.37
CA GLY A 81 4.05 7.01 26.56
C GLY A 81 4.18 5.53 26.29
N ILE A 82 3.03 4.90 26.35
CA ILE A 82 2.87 3.49 26.03
C ILE A 82 2.01 3.36 24.78
N VAL A 83 2.27 2.33 23.98
CA VAL A 83 1.52 2.04 22.78
C VAL A 83 0.25 1.27 23.16
N SER A 84 -0.90 1.85 22.82
CA SER A 84 -2.20 1.17 22.83
C SER A 84 -2.65 0.96 21.39
N MET A 85 -3.24 -0.21 21.12
CA MET A 85 -3.90 -0.51 19.84
C MET A 85 -5.42 -0.64 20.05
N GLN A 86 -5.94 -0.11 21.16
CA GLN A 86 -7.37 -0.12 21.45
C GLN A 86 -8.11 0.74 20.40
N GLY A 87 -9.12 0.16 19.77
CA GLY A 87 -9.83 0.81 18.66
C GLY A 87 -9.19 0.60 17.28
N TYR A 88 -7.95 0.07 17.20
CA TYR A 88 -7.28 -0.27 15.95
C TYR A 88 -7.22 -1.78 15.77
N ALA A 89 -7.69 -2.27 14.63
CA ALA A 89 -7.62 -3.69 14.31
C ALA A 89 -6.15 -4.13 14.21
N ASP A 90 -5.77 -5.17 14.94
CA ASP A 90 -4.48 -5.84 14.78
C ASP A 90 -4.46 -6.52 13.40
N GLN A 91 -3.84 -5.85 12.44
CA GLN A 91 -3.79 -6.32 11.05
C GLN A 91 -2.91 -7.57 10.88
N ARG A 92 -2.09 -7.93 11.87
CA ARG A 92 -1.26 -9.14 11.83
C ARG A 92 -2.09 -10.41 11.73
N GLY A 93 -3.28 -10.44 12.35
CA GLY A 93 -4.21 -11.57 12.30
C GLY A 93 -5.16 -11.59 11.11
N LEU A 94 -5.24 -10.52 10.31
CA LEU A 94 -6.04 -10.49 9.07
C LEU A 94 -5.52 -11.47 8.01
N TYR A 95 -4.39 -12.09 8.26
CA TYR A 95 -3.61 -12.85 7.30
C TYR A 95 -3.45 -14.30 7.67
N ASP A 96 -3.79 -14.65 8.90
CA ASP A 96 -3.84 -16.04 9.30
C ASP A 96 -5.21 -16.62 8.94
N VAL A 97 -5.18 -17.79 8.31
CA VAL A 97 -6.39 -18.55 8.03
C VAL A 97 -7.06 -18.87 9.36
N THR A 98 -8.12 -18.14 9.70
CA THR A 98 -8.77 -18.19 11.01
C THR A 98 -9.52 -19.51 11.22
N SER A 99 -9.97 -20.14 10.13
CA SER A 99 -10.72 -21.39 10.21
C SER A 99 -9.81 -22.61 10.22
N LYS A 100 -9.90 -23.44 11.25
CA LYS A 100 -9.19 -24.71 11.39
C LYS A 100 -9.80 -25.84 10.55
N ASN A 101 -10.96 -25.60 9.93
CA ASN A 101 -11.71 -26.62 9.18
C ASN A 101 -11.56 -26.48 7.66
N ILE A 102 -10.50 -25.78 7.19
CA ILE A 102 -10.21 -25.62 5.76
C ILE A 102 -9.26 -26.72 5.35
N MET A 103 -9.66 -27.49 4.35
CA MET A 103 -8.83 -28.48 3.69
C MET A 103 -8.47 -27.99 2.29
N ALA A 104 -7.18 -28.00 1.97
CA ALA A 104 -6.72 -27.68 0.62
C ALA A 104 -7.19 -28.78 -0.36
N VAL A 105 -7.82 -28.34 -1.44
CA VAL A 105 -8.23 -29.26 -2.53
C VAL A 105 -7.22 -29.08 -3.68
N SER A 106 -6.59 -30.17 -4.07
CA SER A 106 -5.69 -30.17 -5.23
C SER A 106 -6.46 -30.30 -6.54
N SER A 107 -6.12 -29.45 -7.52
CA SER A 107 -6.62 -29.59 -8.90
C SER A 107 -5.95 -30.76 -9.61
N ARG A 108 -6.68 -31.42 -10.53
CA ARG A 108 -6.10 -32.39 -11.47
C ARG A 108 -5.43 -31.70 -12.67
N VAL A 109 -5.67 -30.41 -12.85
CA VAL A 109 -5.03 -29.60 -13.90
C VAL A 109 -3.89 -28.83 -13.25
N ASP A 110 -2.69 -29.25 -13.52
CA ASP A 110 -1.47 -28.61 -13.03
C ASP A 110 -1.05 -27.41 -13.89
N ILE A 111 -0.06 -26.67 -13.41
CA ILE A 111 0.46 -25.47 -14.11
C ILE A 111 1.03 -25.84 -15.48
N SER A 112 1.71 -26.98 -15.60
CA SER A 112 2.33 -27.40 -16.87
C SER A 112 1.27 -27.73 -17.94
N ALA A 113 0.17 -28.36 -17.55
CA ALA A 113 -0.97 -28.59 -18.46
C ALA A 113 -1.60 -27.27 -18.93
N ARG A 114 -1.71 -26.27 -18.04
CA ARG A 114 -2.21 -24.92 -18.39
C ARG A 114 -1.28 -24.22 -19.37
N VAL A 115 0.03 -24.24 -19.11
CA VAL A 115 1.05 -23.66 -20.00
C VAL A 115 1.00 -24.33 -21.39
N ALA A 116 0.91 -25.65 -21.44
CA ALA A 116 0.82 -26.37 -22.70
C ALA A 116 -0.45 -26.00 -23.49
N ASN A 117 -1.58 -25.81 -22.81
CA ASN A 117 -2.84 -25.43 -23.44
C ASN A 117 -2.86 -23.96 -23.90
N ASN A 118 -2.30 -23.05 -23.09
CA ASN A 118 -2.36 -21.61 -23.33
C ASN A 118 -1.20 -21.11 -24.23
N GLY A 119 -0.11 -21.88 -24.35
CA GLY A 119 1.10 -21.47 -25.06
C GLY A 119 1.94 -20.42 -24.33
N HIS A 120 1.57 -20.06 -23.11
CA HIS A 120 2.29 -19.12 -22.24
C HIS A 120 2.07 -19.44 -20.76
N LYS A 121 2.92 -18.91 -19.89
CA LYS A 121 2.77 -19.01 -18.44
C LYS A 121 1.78 -17.96 -17.94
N GLY A 122 1.06 -18.29 -16.86
CA GLY A 122 0.40 -17.29 -16.03
C GLY A 122 1.40 -16.55 -15.18
N GLY A 123 1.06 -15.32 -14.77
CA GLY A 123 1.95 -14.49 -13.94
C GLY A 123 1.27 -13.20 -13.54
N ILE A 124 1.91 -12.44 -12.66
CA ILE A 124 1.43 -11.16 -12.15
C ILE A 124 2.44 -10.07 -12.52
N ILE A 125 2.04 -9.14 -13.34
CA ILE A 125 2.77 -7.91 -13.65
C ILE A 125 2.17 -6.81 -12.79
N TRP A 126 2.85 -6.48 -11.70
CA TRP A 126 2.36 -5.53 -10.71
C TRP A 126 2.87 -4.12 -10.99
N LEU A 127 2.07 -3.30 -11.68
CA LEU A 127 2.42 -1.91 -11.93
C LEU A 127 2.15 -1.07 -10.69
N THR A 128 3.17 -0.38 -10.19
CA THR A 128 3.08 0.57 -9.07
C THR A 128 3.64 1.93 -9.47
N GLY A 129 3.18 3.01 -8.85
CA GLY A 129 3.59 4.39 -9.13
C GLY A 129 2.52 5.40 -8.75
N LEU A 130 2.85 6.69 -8.80
CA LEU A 130 1.94 7.79 -8.45
C LEU A 130 0.69 7.82 -9.35
N SER A 131 -0.37 8.48 -8.88
CA SER A 131 -1.50 8.84 -9.76
C SER A 131 -0.97 9.67 -10.94
N GLY A 132 -1.49 9.49 -12.15
CA GLY A 132 -0.98 10.22 -13.33
C GLY A 132 0.36 9.71 -13.90
N ALA A 133 1.01 8.72 -13.27
CA ALA A 133 2.27 8.13 -13.80
C ALA A 133 2.09 7.30 -15.07
N GLY A 134 0.87 7.01 -15.52
CA GLY A 134 0.63 6.29 -16.78
C GLY A 134 0.36 4.79 -16.65
N LYS A 135 0.22 4.25 -15.43
CA LYS A 135 0.00 2.82 -15.17
C LYS A 135 -1.13 2.20 -15.99
N SER A 136 -2.34 2.76 -15.87
CA SER A 136 -3.54 2.24 -16.56
C SER A 136 -3.38 2.31 -18.08
N THR A 137 -2.78 3.37 -18.60
CA THR A 137 -2.56 3.55 -20.03
C THR A 137 -1.61 2.48 -20.58
N ILE A 138 -0.50 2.22 -19.88
CA ILE A 138 0.48 1.19 -20.28
C ILE A 138 -0.14 -0.20 -20.13
N ALA A 139 -0.90 -0.45 -19.03
CA ALA A 139 -1.55 -1.73 -18.79
C ALA A 139 -2.54 -2.10 -19.90
N ILE A 140 -3.43 -1.17 -20.27
CA ILE A 140 -4.44 -1.38 -21.30
C ILE A 140 -3.79 -1.60 -22.68
N GLU A 141 -2.77 -0.81 -23.02
CA GLU A 141 -2.07 -0.97 -24.29
C GLU A 141 -1.29 -2.29 -24.34
N ALA A 142 -0.62 -2.67 -23.25
CA ALA A 142 0.07 -3.95 -23.16
C ALA A 142 -0.91 -5.13 -23.23
N GLU A 143 -2.05 -5.06 -22.54
CA GLU A 143 -3.11 -6.07 -22.62
C GLU A 143 -3.56 -6.28 -24.07
N HIS A 144 -3.87 -5.18 -24.78
CA HIS A 144 -4.32 -5.27 -26.16
C HIS A 144 -3.29 -5.96 -27.07
N GLN A 145 -2.01 -5.59 -26.95
CA GLN A 145 -0.96 -6.18 -27.78
C GLN A 145 -0.68 -7.65 -27.42
N LEU A 146 -0.74 -8.01 -26.14
CA LEU A 146 -0.60 -9.40 -25.68
C LEU A 146 -1.78 -10.26 -26.14
N PHE A 147 -2.99 -9.73 -26.03
CA PHE A 147 -4.20 -10.43 -26.54
C PHE A 147 -4.08 -10.75 -28.02
N LEU A 148 -3.62 -9.79 -28.84
CA LEU A 148 -3.38 -10.01 -30.26
C LEU A 148 -2.28 -11.06 -30.54
N LYS A 149 -1.36 -11.26 -29.62
CA LYS A 149 -0.34 -12.32 -29.66
C LYS A 149 -0.86 -13.69 -29.15
N GLY A 150 -2.13 -13.77 -28.73
CA GLY A 150 -2.76 -15.00 -28.26
C GLY A 150 -2.61 -15.27 -26.76
N TYR A 151 -2.14 -14.30 -25.96
CA TYR A 151 -2.09 -14.45 -24.51
C TYR A 151 -3.51 -14.40 -23.91
N GLN A 152 -3.74 -15.26 -22.92
CA GLN A 152 -4.83 -15.04 -21.97
C GLN A 152 -4.34 -14.02 -20.95
N VAL A 153 -4.77 -12.79 -21.09
CA VAL A 153 -4.35 -11.64 -20.31
C VAL A 153 -5.54 -10.87 -19.78
N ASN A 154 -5.42 -10.30 -18.60
CA ASN A 154 -6.45 -9.44 -18.00
C ASN A 154 -5.82 -8.32 -17.19
N VAL A 155 -6.40 -7.11 -17.29
CA VAL A 155 -6.01 -5.95 -16.49
C VAL A 155 -6.93 -5.81 -15.28
N LEU A 156 -6.31 -5.70 -14.09
CA LEU A 156 -6.97 -5.30 -12.87
C LEU A 156 -6.60 -3.84 -12.59
N ASP A 157 -7.52 -2.92 -12.86
CA ASP A 157 -7.31 -1.49 -12.63
C ASP A 157 -7.96 -1.03 -11.32
N GLY A 158 -7.33 -0.04 -10.66
CA GLY A 158 -7.72 0.43 -9.34
C GLY A 158 -9.15 0.98 -9.26
N ASP A 159 -9.60 1.69 -10.29
CA ASP A 159 -10.95 2.24 -10.30
C ASP A 159 -11.98 1.14 -10.53
N ASN A 160 -11.73 0.25 -11.51
CA ASN A 160 -12.66 -0.83 -11.84
C ASN A 160 -12.89 -1.78 -10.64
N ILE A 161 -11.84 -2.11 -9.91
CA ILE A 161 -11.94 -2.98 -8.73
C ILE A 161 -12.79 -2.35 -7.63
N ARG A 162 -12.75 -1.02 -7.48
CA ARG A 162 -13.55 -0.30 -6.49
C ARG A 162 -15.03 -0.19 -6.84
N PHE A 163 -15.44 -0.45 -8.06
CA PHE A 163 -16.87 -0.59 -8.42
C PHE A 163 -17.46 -1.95 -8.02
N GLY A 164 -16.62 -2.95 -7.70
CA GLY A 164 -17.07 -4.30 -7.39
C GLY A 164 -16.38 -4.87 -6.16
N LEU A 165 -15.25 -5.56 -6.34
CA LEU A 165 -14.55 -6.33 -5.31
C LEU A 165 -14.25 -5.54 -4.03
N SER A 166 -13.99 -4.25 -4.15
CA SER A 166 -13.63 -3.36 -3.05
C SER A 166 -14.57 -2.16 -2.94
N ALA A 167 -15.85 -2.33 -3.31
CA ALA A 167 -16.85 -1.27 -3.23
C ALA A 167 -17.17 -0.83 -1.79
N ASP A 168 -16.86 -1.67 -0.83
CA ASP A 168 -17.00 -1.45 0.61
C ASP A 168 -15.84 -0.67 1.24
N LEU A 169 -14.74 -0.44 0.50
CA LEU A 169 -13.53 0.18 1.01
C LEU A 169 -13.44 1.66 0.60
N GLY A 170 -12.99 2.50 1.55
CA GLY A 170 -12.63 3.89 1.34
C GLY A 170 -11.18 4.08 0.90
N PHE A 171 -10.57 5.20 1.33
CA PHE A 171 -9.19 5.58 1.01
C PHE A 171 -8.30 5.76 2.25
N SER A 172 -8.77 5.32 3.43
CA SER A 172 -7.93 5.27 4.61
C SER A 172 -6.70 4.39 4.38
N PRO A 173 -5.62 4.52 5.14
CA PRO A 173 -4.46 3.63 5.06
C PRO A 173 -4.84 2.15 5.17
N GLU A 174 -5.77 1.82 6.08
CA GLU A 174 -6.27 0.46 6.32
C GLU A 174 -7.04 -0.07 5.10
N ASP A 175 -7.96 0.75 4.56
CA ASP A 175 -8.72 0.40 3.35
C ASP A 175 -7.81 0.19 2.13
N ARG A 176 -6.75 0.98 2.02
CA ARG A 176 -5.76 0.80 0.95
C ARG A 176 -5.02 -0.52 1.09
N THR A 177 -4.56 -0.85 2.29
CA THR A 177 -3.89 -2.12 2.58
C THR A 177 -4.81 -3.31 2.31
N GLU A 178 -6.07 -3.26 2.76
CA GLU A 178 -7.05 -4.32 2.49
C GLU A 178 -7.38 -4.43 1.00
N ASN A 179 -7.51 -3.31 0.30
CA ASN A 179 -7.71 -3.31 -1.14
C ASN A 179 -6.56 -4.03 -1.87
N ILE A 180 -5.30 -3.70 -1.53
CA ILE A 180 -4.12 -4.35 -2.11
C ILE A 180 -4.08 -5.84 -1.78
N ARG A 181 -4.43 -6.23 -0.54
CA ARG A 181 -4.54 -7.63 -0.15
C ARG A 181 -5.54 -8.39 -1.03
N ARG A 182 -6.77 -7.88 -1.16
CA ARG A 182 -7.81 -8.52 -2.00
C ARG A 182 -7.36 -8.69 -3.43
N ILE A 183 -6.75 -7.66 -4.01
CA ILE A 183 -6.25 -7.69 -5.37
C ILE A 183 -5.12 -8.69 -5.54
N GLY A 184 -4.21 -8.77 -4.59
CA GLY A 184 -3.12 -9.74 -4.60
C GLY A 184 -3.62 -11.18 -4.63
N GLU A 185 -4.62 -11.51 -3.80
CA GLU A 185 -5.24 -12.84 -3.79
C GLU A 185 -5.93 -13.15 -5.13
N VAL A 186 -6.70 -12.21 -5.66
CA VAL A 186 -7.39 -12.38 -6.97
C VAL A 186 -6.37 -12.54 -8.09
N ALA A 187 -5.33 -11.71 -8.12
CA ALA A 187 -4.28 -11.78 -9.14
C ALA A 187 -3.56 -13.14 -9.09
N LYS A 188 -3.27 -13.66 -7.88
CA LYS A 188 -2.70 -14.99 -7.70
C LYS A 188 -3.59 -16.08 -8.25
N LEU A 189 -4.89 -16.08 -7.92
CA LEU A 189 -5.86 -17.07 -8.43
C LEU A 189 -5.90 -17.06 -9.97
N PHE A 190 -5.88 -15.89 -10.60
CA PHE A 190 -5.87 -15.79 -12.06
C PHE A 190 -4.55 -16.30 -12.66
N ALA A 191 -3.41 -15.94 -12.04
CA ALA A 191 -2.12 -16.42 -12.50
C ALA A 191 -1.98 -17.94 -12.37
N GLU A 192 -2.47 -18.53 -11.28
CA GLU A 192 -2.55 -20.00 -11.11
C GLU A 192 -3.52 -20.66 -12.08
N ALA A 193 -4.54 -19.93 -12.56
CA ALA A 193 -5.41 -20.37 -13.65
C ALA A 193 -4.74 -20.31 -15.03
N GLY A 194 -3.52 -19.78 -15.14
CA GLY A 194 -2.74 -19.66 -16.37
C GLY A 194 -2.94 -18.34 -17.11
N ILE A 195 -3.55 -17.33 -16.46
CA ILE A 195 -3.79 -16.00 -17.02
C ILE A 195 -2.60 -15.10 -16.65
N LEU A 196 -2.14 -14.28 -17.59
CA LEU A 196 -1.23 -13.19 -17.31
C LEU A 196 -2.01 -11.99 -16.78
N VAL A 197 -1.80 -11.61 -15.55
CA VAL A 197 -2.52 -10.51 -14.91
C VAL A 197 -1.63 -9.27 -14.87
N ILE A 198 -2.12 -8.16 -15.41
CA ILE A 198 -1.47 -6.85 -15.29
C ILE A 198 -2.28 -6.04 -14.29
N THR A 199 -1.68 -5.65 -13.17
CA THR A 199 -2.35 -4.82 -12.17
C THR A 199 -1.91 -3.37 -12.30
N ALA A 200 -2.83 -2.41 -12.19
CA ALA A 200 -2.54 -0.97 -12.26
C ALA A 200 -3.03 -0.25 -11.00
N PHE A 201 -2.20 -0.24 -9.96
CA PHE A 201 -2.51 0.37 -8.67
C PHE A 201 -1.39 1.30 -8.22
N ILE A 202 -1.73 2.33 -7.41
CA ILE A 202 -0.70 3.14 -6.76
C ILE A 202 0.13 2.25 -5.83
N SER A 203 -0.53 1.38 -5.02
CA SER A 203 0.09 0.49 -4.04
C SER A 203 1.25 1.16 -3.28
N PRO A 204 0.94 2.23 -2.49
CA PRO A 204 1.95 3.16 -2.01
C PRO A 204 2.90 2.56 -0.97
N TYR A 205 2.45 1.55 -0.24
CA TYR A 205 3.22 0.97 0.87
C TYR A 205 4.04 -0.23 0.41
N LYS A 206 5.34 -0.18 0.71
CA LYS A 206 6.27 -1.28 0.39
C LYS A 206 5.83 -2.58 1.04
N GLN A 207 5.38 -2.52 2.29
CA GLN A 207 4.93 -3.70 3.04
C GLN A 207 3.81 -4.47 2.32
N ASP A 208 2.85 -3.75 1.73
CA ASP A 208 1.74 -4.39 1.01
C ASP A 208 2.26 -5.11 -0.25
N ARG A 209 3.17 -4.48 -1.00
CA ARG A 209 3.77 -5.08 -2.20
C ARG A 209 4.66 -6.28 -1.87
N ASP A 210 5.52 -6.15 -0.85
CA ASP A 210 6.37 -7.25 -0.36
C ASP A 210 5.55 -8.47 0.06
N ARG A 211 4.41 -8.22 0.63
CA ARG A 211 3.47 -9.24 1.04
C ARG A 211 2.87 -9.99 -0.16
N ILE A 212 2.39 -9.29 -1.19
CA ILE A 212 1.90 -9.95 -2.40
C ILE A 212 3.02 -10.75 -3.06
N ARG A 213 4.25 -10.22 -3.09
CA ARG A 213 5.45 -10.93 -3.53
C ARG A 213 5.65 -12.23 -2.74
N ALA A 214 5.50 -12.19 -1.42
CA ALA A 214 5.68 -13.37 -0.57
C ALA A 214 4.65 -14.48 -0.83
N ILE A 215 3.38 -14.12 -1.08
CA ILE A 215 2.32 -15.10 -1.34
C ILE A 215 2.28 -15.60 -2.79
N ALA A 216 2.76 -14.82 -3.75
CA ALA A 216 2.77 -15.18 -5.16
C ALA A 216 4.11 -15.81 -5.61
N GLY A 217 5.21 -15.53 -4.90
CA GLY A 217 6.53 -16.09 -5.21
C GLY A 217 7.05 -15.65 -6.58
N ASP A 218 7.63 -16.59 -7.32
CA ASP A 218 8.32 -16.33 -8.58
C ASP A 218 7.43 -15.87 -9.74
N ILE A 219 6.10 -15.96 -9.59
CA ILE A 219 5.16 -15.47 -10.59
C ILE A 219 4.84 -13.98 -10.44
N PHE A 220 5.39 -13.32 -9.41
CA PHE A 220 5.18 -11.89 -9.14
C PHE A 220 6.34 -11.05 -9.68
N HIS A 221 6.01 -10.08 -10.53
CA HIS A 221 6.96 -9.14 -11.12
C HIS A 221 6.52 -7.70 -10.83
N GLU A 222 7.26 -7.00 -9.98
CA GLU A 222 7.02 -5.61 -9.65
C GLU A 222 7.59 -4.70 -10.74
N VAL A 223 6.73 -3.88 -11.32
CA VAL A 223 7.13 -2.90 -12.35
C VAL A 223 6.86 -1.51 -11.82
N PHE A 224 7.91 -0.74 -11.62
CA PHE A 224 7.80 0.63 -11.18
C PHE A 224 7.59 1.57 -12.36
N ILE A 225 6.43 2.20 -12.41
CA ILE A 225 6.13 3.25 -13.37
C ILE A 225 6.56 4.58 -12.74
N GLU A 226 7.75 4.99 -13.09
CA GLU A 226 8.38 6.20 -12.55
C GLU A 226 7.91 7.44 -13.32
N ALA A 227 7.57 8.47 -12.58
CA ALA A 227 7.36 9.82 -13.05
C ALA A 227 7.49 10.76 -11.85
N ASP A 228 8.10 11.92 -12.07
CA ASP A 228 8.17 12.95 -11.04
C ASP A 228 6.79 13.45 -10.66
N LEU A 229 6.66 13.88 -9.40
CA LEU A 229 5.39 14.38 -8.86
C LEU A 229 4.84 15.54 -9.70
N GLU A 230 5.71 16.46 -10.11
CA GLU A 230 5.34 17.61 -10.94
C GLU A 230 4.75 17.19 -12.29
N ILE A 231 5.33 16.15 -12.92
CA ILE A 231 4.83 15.59 -14.16
C ILE A 231 3.45 14.96 -13.94
N CYS A 232 3.27 14.22 -12.83
CA CYS A 232 2.00 13.61 -12.47
C CYS A 232 0.92 14.66 -12.20
N GLU A 233 1.25 15.73 -11.48
CA GLU A 233 0.36 16.87 -11.21
C GLU A 233 -0.04 17.59 -12.51
N ASN A 234 0.92 17.86 -13.39
CA ASN A 234 0.63 18.51 -14.68
C ASN A 234 -0.26 17.66 -15.59
N ARG A 235 -0.16 16.34 -15.49
CA ARG A 235 -1.02 15.43 -16.25
C ARG A 235 -2.44 15.36 -15.67
N ASP A 236 -2.56 15.28 -14.37
CA ASP A 236 -3.79 15.16 -13.54
C ASP A 236 -5.07 14.76 -14.30
N PRO A 237 -5.12 13.60 -14.95
CA PRO A 237 -6.18 13.22 -15.88
C PRO A 237 -7.57 13.14 -15.23
N LYS A 238 -7.61 13.09 -13.90
CA LYS A 238 -8.83 12.96 -13.09
C LYS A 238 -9.13 14.18 -12.22
N GLY A 239 -8.29 15.22 -12.26
CA GLY A 239 -8.40 16.41 -11.41
C GLY A 239 -8.21 16.14 -9.90
N LEU A 240 -7.55 15.02 -9.56
CA LEU A 240 -7.39 14.60 -8.17
C LEU A 240 -6.30 15.39 -7.45
N TYR A 241 -5.24 15.80 -8.15
CA TYR A 241 -4.18 16.63 -7.58
C TYR A 241 -4.70 18.02 -7.22
N VAL A 242 -5.50 18.62 -8.09
CA VAL A 242 -6.15 19.91 -7.82
C VAL A 242 -7.01 19.81 -6.56
N LYS A 243 -7.83 18.77 -6.44
CA LYS A 243 -8.67 18.54 -5.25
C LYS A 243 -7.85 18.31 -3.98
N ALA A 244 -6.76 17.55 -4.07
CA ALA A 244 -5.86 17.29 -2.94
C ALA A 244 -5.16 18.59 -2.47
N ARG A 245 -4.69 19.44 -3.41
CA ARG A 245 -4.09 20.74 -3.10
C ARG A 245 -5.08 21.71 -2.46
N ASN A 246 -6.35 21.64 -2.85
CA ASN A 246 -7.43 22.44 -2.26
C ASN A 246 -7.91 21.89 -0.90
N GLY A 247 -7.37 20.77 -0.43
CA GLY A 247 -7.79 20.15 0.84
C GLY A 247 -9.11 19.39 0.77
N GLU A 248 -9.66 19.19 -0.43
CA GLU A 248 -10.91 18.43 -0.65
C GLU A 248 -10.72 16.90 -0.51
N ILE A 249 -9.47 16.42 -0.66
CA ILE A 249 -9.09 15.03 -0.49
C ILE A 249 -8.00 14.95 0.57
N SER A 250 -8.31 14.30 1.68
CA SER A 250 -7.31 13.91 2.68
C SER A 250 -6.51 12.71 2.19
N ASP A 251 -5.30 12.49 2.72
CA ASP A 251 -4.50 11.28 2.49
C ASP A 251 -4.19 10.95 1.03
N PHE A 252 -3.98 11.98 0.19
CA PHE A 252 -3.65 11.78 -1.21
C PHE A 252 -2.17 11.44 -1.38
N THR A 253 -1.89 10.27 -1.98
CA THR A 253 -0.53 9.77 -2.19
C THR A 253 0.32 10.71 -3.03
N GLY A 254 1.46 11.12 -2.51
CA GLY A 254 2.38 12.08 -3.13
C GLY A 254 2.18 13.53 -2.66
N ILE A 255 1.04 13.88 -2.06
CA ILE A 255 0.76 15.22 -1.51
C ILE A 255 0.73 15.16 0.02
N SER A 256 -0.31 14.55 0.60
CA SER A 256 -0.52 14.44 2.04
C SER A 256 -0.22 13.05 2.60
N ALA A 257 -0.15 12.03 1.75
CA ALA A 257 0.25 10.68 2.11
C ALA A 257 1.51 10.23 1.36
N PRO A 258 2.37 9.38 1.96
CA PRO A 258 3.62 8.96 1.35
C PRO A 258 3.40 7.98 0.20
N TYR A 259 4.38 7.96 -0.73
CA TYR A 259 4.62 6.88 -1.67
C TYR A 259 6.02 6.30 -1.42
N GLU A 260 6.08 5.03 -1.07
CA GLU A 260 7.34 4.32 -0.82
C GLU A 260 7.83 3.69 -2.14
N LYS A 261 8.81 4.33 -2.79
CA LYS A 261 9.38 3.81 -4.05
C LYS A 261 9.91 2.37 -3.87
N PRO A 262 9.67 1.46 -4.83
CA PRO A 262 10.29 0.14 -4.83
C PRO A 262 11.82 0.25 -4.78
N ARG A 263 12.45 -0.62 -3.98
CA ARG A 263 13.93 -0.65 -3.89
C ARG A 263 14.57 -1.49 -4.98
N THR A 264 13.92 -2.59 -5.32
CA THR A 264 14.42 -3.60 -6.26
C THR A 264 13.28 -4.13 -7.13
N PRO A 265 12.62 -3.29 -7.93
CA PRO A 265 11.61 -3.75 -8.86
C PRO A 265 12.27 -4.55 -9.98
N GLU A 266 11.58 -5.49 -10.56
CA GLU A 266 12.07 -6.27 -11.72
C GLU A 266 12.20 -5.41 -12.97
N LEU A 267 11.40 -4.34 -13.07
CA LEU A 267 11.47 -3.40 -14.19
C LEU A 267 11.13 -1.98 -13.72
N VAL A 268 11.87 -1.00 -14.22
CA VAL A 268 11.53 0.42 -14.08
C VAL A 268 11.21 0.98 -15.46
N ILE A 269 10.09 1.68 -15.57
CA ILE A 269 9.67 2.40 -16.78
C ILE A 269 9.50 3.87 -16.40
N ASP A 270 10.36 4.71 -16.93
CA ASP A 270 10.29 6.15 -16.72
C ASP A 270 9.38 6.78 -17.79
N THR A 271 8.18 7.15 -17.37
CA THR A 271 7.20 7.79 -18.26
C THR A 271 7.34 9.32 -18.29
N GLY A 272 8.24 9.87 -17.50
CA GLY A 272 8.63 11.27 -17.61
C GLY A 272 9.46 11.53 -18.87
N GLU A 273 10.32 10.57 -19.20
CA GLU A 273 11.22 10.65 -20.36
C GLU A 273 10.69 9.89 -21.59
N GLN A 274 9.92 8.81 -21.37
CA GLN A 274 9.48 7.89 -22.44
C GLN A 274 8.01 8.08 -22.77
N GLY A 275 7.67 8.04 -24.05
CA GLY A 275 6.29 8.02 -24.52
C GLY A 275 5.61 6.68 -24.25
N ILE A 276 4.25 6.66 -24.38
CA ILE A 276 3.41 5.48 -24.12
C ILE A 276 3.89 4.28 -24.96
N GLY A 277 4.15 4.46 -26.25
CA GLY A 277 4.55 3.37 -27.15
C GLY A 277 5.89 2.74 -26.76
N GLU A 278 6.87 3.54 -26.37
CA GLU A 278 8.17 3.07 -25.90
C GLU A 278 8.06 2.36 -24.55
N SER A 279 7.32 2.94 -23.61
CA SER A 279 7.04 2.36 -22.30
C SER A 279 6.35 1.00 -22.42
N THR A 280 5.33 0.90 -23.27
CA THR A 280 4.62 -0.36 -23.54
C THR A 280 5.54 -1.40 -24.18
N LYS A 281 6.35 -1.00 -25.17
CA LYS A 281 7.31 -1.89 -25.83
C LYS A 281 8.31 -2.45 -24.84
N LYS A 282 8.81 -1.64 -23.89
CA LYS A 282 9.72 -2.07 -22.82
C LYS A 282 9.07 -3.11 -21.91
N LEU A 283 7.81 -2.90 -21.53
CA LEU A 283 7.04 -3.86 -20.73
C LEU A 283 6.85 -5.18 -21.48
N LEU A 284 6.46 -5.13 -22.76
CA LEU A 284 6.24 -6.31 -23.58
C LEU A 284 7.53 -7.12 -23.79
N SER A 285 8.65 -6.45 -24.04
CA SER A 285 9.95 -7.11 -24.15
C SER A 285 10.32 -7.85 -22.89
N TYR A 286 10.09 -7.23 -21.71
CA TYR A 286 10.30 -7.88 -20.42
C TYR A 286 9.41 -9.12 -20.24
N ILE A 287 8.11 -9.04 -20.60
CA ILE A 287 7.19 -10.17 -20.51
C ILE A 287 7.62 -11.32 -21.44
N ASP A 288 8.03 -11.01 -22.68
CA ASP A 288 8.48 -11.98 -23.66
C ASP A 288 9.77 -12.72 -23.18
N GLU A 289 10.66 -12.08 -22.41
CA GLU A 289 11.85 -12.69 -21.79
C GLU A 289 11.50 -13.66 -20.65
N LYS A 290 10.34 -13.54 -20.02
CA LYS A 290 9.89 -14.36 -18.88
C LYS A 290 8.94 -15.51 -19.30
N LYS A 291 8.71 -15.66 -20.58
CA LYS A 291 7.82 -16.66 -21.22
C LYS A 291 8.13 -18.13 -20.92
#